data_92c2a5290aed3290b5572fc5541e6f81
#
_entry.id   92c2a5290aed3290b5572fc5541e6f81
#
_cell.length_a   1.000
_cell.length_b   1.000
_cell.length_c   1.000
_cell.angle_alpha   90.00
_cell.angle_beta   90.00
_cell.angle_gamma   90.00
#
_symmetry.space_group_name_H-M   'P 1'
#
loop_
_entity.id
_entity.type
_entity.pdbx_description
1 polymer ?
#
loop_
_entity_poly.entity_id
_entity_poly.type
_entity_poly.pdbx_seq_one_letter_code
_entity_poly.pdbx_strand_id
1 'polypeptide(L)'
;MKEKIKGLVLCFVIAVPAWLLGRKFAVVGGPVISILLGMIVGMFLKNRAPFDAGIKFTSKKILQWAVILLGFGMNLTVIGQTGVQSLPIILSTITTSLLVAFILCKALKIPSKISTLVGVGSSICGGSAIAATAPVIDASDEEVAQAISVIFFYNVIAALVFPLMGTLLGFSTTSGEAFGIFAGTAVNDTSSVTAAASTWDSMWGLGSQTLDKAVTVKLTRTLAIIPITLVLALVRSKKSAGEAGKKVSLKSVFPMFILYFVLASVITTVAQSLGVDASVFSPLKELSKFMIILAMAAVGLNTNPVKLIKTGGKPLLLGFCCWLGISCVALAMQHVLGLIA
;
A
#
# COMPACT_ATOMS: atom_id res chain seq x y z
N MET A 1 -9.96 14.67 -20.50
CA MET A 1 -10.11 13.23 -20.75
C MET A 1 -9.13 12.71 -21.81
N LYS A 2 -8.98 13.37 -22.96
CA LYS A 2 -8.09 12.91 -24.05
C LYS A 2 -6.63 12.66 -23.62
N GLU A 3 -6.06 13.48 -22.72
CA GLU A 3 -4.68 13.31 -22.23
C GLU A 3 -4.46 12.05 -21.38
N LYS A 4 -5.53 11.55 -20.70
CA LYS A 4 -5.41 10.36 -19.85
C LYS A 4 -5.51 9.05 -20.66
N ILE A 5 -6.14 9.10 -21.83
CA ILE A 5 -6.43 7.90 -22.62
C ILE A 5 -5.13 7.21 -23.06
N LYS A 6 -4.14 7.96 -23.54
CA LYS A 6 -2.88 7.37 -24.01
C LYS A 6 -2.17 6.55 -22.95
N GLY A 7 -2.05 7.10 -21.72
CA GLY A 7 -1.42 6.38 -20.60
C GLY A 7 -2.27 5.21 -20.10
N LEU A 8 -3.60 5.34 -20.09
CA LEU A 8 -4.50 4.26 -19.73
C LEU A 8 -4.41 3.09 -20.73
N VAL A 9 -4.40 3.39 -22.04
CA VAL A 9 -4.22 2.36 -23.09
C VAL A 9 -2.88 1.67 -22.95
N LEU A 10 -1.79 2.40 -22.67
CA LEU A 10 -0.48 1.81 -22.45
C LEU A 10 -0.50 0.84 -21.25
N CYS A 11 -1.12 1.24 -20.14
CA CYS A 11 -1.28 0.36 -18.98
C CYS A 11 -2.11 -0.89 -19.32
N PHE A 12 -3.17 -0.73 -20.14
CA PHE A 12 -4.01 -1.85 -20.59
C PHE A 12 -3.25 -2.83 -21.47
N VAL A 13 -2.44 -2.35 -22.41
CA VAL A 13 -1.58 -3.16 -23.27
C VAL A 13 -0.57 -3.99 -22.45
N ILE A 14 -0.11 -3.49 -21.32
CA ILE A 14 0.79 -4.23 -20.39
C ILE A 14 -0.03 -5.19 -19.51
N ALA A 15 -1.19 -4.75 -19.02
CA ALA A 15 -2.00 -5.51 -18.08
C ALA A 15 -2.62 -6.77 -18.68
N VAL A 16 -3.05 -6.73 -19.94
CA VAL A 16 -3.66 -7.89 -20.61
C VAL A 16 -2.68 -9.07 -20.74
N PRO A 17 -1.46 -8.91 -21.28
CA PRO A 17 -0.46 -9.97 -21.26
C PRO A 17 -0.12 -10.43 -19.86
N ALA A 18 0.02 -9.50 -18.89
CA ALA A 18 0.32 -9.83 -17.51
C ALA A 18 -0.79 -10.68 -16.87
N TRP A 19 -2.04 -10.37 -17.14
CA TRP A 19 -3.20 -11.15 -16.67
C TRP A 19 -3.22 -12.56 -17.27
N LEU A 20 -2.97 -12.69 -18.59
CA LEU A 20 -2.90 -13.99 -19.27
C LEU A 20 -1.73 -14.83 -18.76
N LEU A 21 -0.54 -14.23 -18.64
CA LEU A 21 0.65 -14.89 -18.11
C LEU A 21 0.48 -15.26 -16.63
N GLY A 22 -0.16 -14.39 -15.83
CA GLY A 22 -0.43 -14.66 -14.42
C GLY A 22 -1.35 -15.87 -14.20
N ARG A 23 -2.28 -16.13 -15.12
CA ARG A 23 -3.11 -17.35 -15.12
C ARG A 23 -2.30 -18.61 -15.44
N LYS A 24 -1.28 -18.48 -16.29
CA LYS A 24 -0.40 -19.61 -16.66
C LYS A 24 0.73 -19.83 -15.65
N PHE A 25 1.26 -18.74 -15.08
CA PHE A 25 2.36 -18.75 -14.11
C PHE A 25 1.85 -18.25 -12.75
N ALA A 26 0.99 -19.03 -12.11
CA ALA A 26 0.36 -18.67 -10.84
C ALA A 26 1.37 -18.34 -9.73
N VAL A 27 2.55 -19.00 -9.75
CA VAL A 27 3.65 -18.77 -8.78
C VAL A 27 4.15 -17.33 -8.76
N VAL A 28 4.09 -16.62 -9.89
CA VAL A 28 4.51 -15.20 -9.97
C VAL A 28 3.32 -14.27 -9.82
N GLY A 29 2.15 -14.68 -10.30
CA GLY A 29 0.91 -13.90 -10.25
C GLY A 29 0.84 -12.73 -11.22
N GLY A 30 -0.38 -12.40 -11.67
CA GLY A 30 -0.62 -11.32 -12.62
C GLY A 30 -0.13 -9.94 -12.16
N PRO A 31 -0.38 -9.52 -10.91
CA PRO A 31 0.07 -8.23 -10.41
C PRO A 31 1.58 -8.02 -10.45
N VAL A 32 2.36 -9.04 -10.05
CA VAL A 32 3.83 -8.99 -10.08
C VAL A 32 4.36 -8.95 -11.51
N ILE A 33 3.82 -9.79 -12.40
CA ILE A 33 4.19 -9.75 -13.84
C ILE A 33 3.90 -8.37 -14.41
N SER A 34 2.78 -7.77 -14.05
CA SER A 34 2.38 -6.43 -14.51
C SER A 34 3.34 -5.33 -14.04
N ILE A 35 3.81 -5.39 -12.79
CA ILE A 35 4.83 -4.47 -12.27
C ILE A 35 6.14 -4.62 -13.08
N LEU A 36 6.62 -5.85 -13.25
CA LEU A 36 7.87 -6.12 -13.95
C LEU A 36 7.84 -5.68 -15.41
N LEU A 37 6.77 -6.03 -16.13
CA LEU A 37 6.58 -5.57 -17.51
C LEU A 37 6.48 -4.04 -17.59
N GLY A 38 5.76 -3.42 -16.65
CA GLY A 38 5.66 -1.97 -16.55
C GLY A 38 7.02 -1.30 -16.32
N MET A 39 7.87 -1.87 -15.43
CA MET A 39 9.23 -1.37 -15.18
C MET A 39 10.10 -1.47 -16.43
N ILE A 40 10.07 -2.63 -17.13
CA ILE A 40 10.82 -2.85 -18.37
C ILE A 40 10.38 -1.82 -19.43
N VAL A 41 9.09 -1.72 -19.72
CA VAL A 41 8.56 -0.76 -20.68
C VAL A 41 8.91 0.68 -20.28
N GLY A 42 8.83 1.01 -18.97
CA GLY A 42 9.17 2.32 -18.43
C GLY A 42 10.63 2.73 -18.64
N MET A 43 11.57 1.77 -18.64
CA MET A 43 12.99 2.03 -18.93
C MET A 43 13.24 2.38 -20.41
N PHE A 44 12.47 1.79 -21.33
CA PHE A 44 12.61 2.04 -22.77
C PHE A 44 11.78 3.23 -23.27
N LEU A 45 10.86 3.74 -22.45
CA LEU A 45 9.97 4.85 -22.83
C LEU A 45 10.71 6.20 -22.77
N LYS A 46 11.37 6.59 -23.87
CA LYS A 46 12.15 7.82 -23.97
C LYS A 46 11.33 9.10 -23.74
N ASN A 47 10.10 9.17 -24.24
CA ASN A 47 9.20 10.30 -24.06
C ASN A 47 7.96 9.90 -23.28
N ARG A 48 7.94 10.21 -21.98
CA ARG A 48 6.84 9.89 -21.05
C ARG A 48 5.73 10.92 -21.04
N ALA A 49 6.02 12.17 -21.39
CA ALA A 49 5.09 13.29 -21.23
C ALA A 49 3.66 13.01 -21.74
N PRO A 50 3.45 12.38 -22.92
CA PRO A 50 2.10 12.09 -23.42
C PRO A 50 1.31 11.04 -22.62
N PHE A 51 1.99 10.23 -21.81
CA PHE A 51 1.43 9.10 -21.07
C PHE A 51 1.25 9.38 -19.59
N ASP A 52 2.00 10.33 -19.02
CA ASP A 52 2.10 10.58 -17.57
C ASP A 52 0.75 10.82 -16.90
N ALA A 53 -0.13 11.61 -17.50
CA ALA A 53 -1.44 11.90 -16.94
C ALA A 53 -2.30 10.64 -16.80
N GLY A 54 -2.24 9.74 -17.79
CA GLY A 54 -2.95 8.45 -17.78
C GLY A 54 -2.33 7.45 -16.82
N ILE A 55 -1.00 7.36 -16.78
CA ILE A 55 -0.28 6.47 -15.86
C ILE A 55 -0.57 6.87 -14.42
N LYS A 56 -0.48 8.16 -14.05
CA LYS A 56 -0.84 8.66 -12.72
C LYS A 56 -2.31 8.42 -12.37
N PHE A 57 -3.21 8.57 -13.33
CA PHE A 57 -4.62 8.28 -13.13
C PHE A 57 -4.84 6.79 -12.84
N THR A 58 -4.18 5.91 -13.59
CA THR A 58 -4.32 4.45 -13.46
C THR A 58 -3.74 3.96 -12.13
N SER A 59 -2.53 4.36 -11.78
CA SER A 59 -1.89 3.93 -10.52
C SER A 59 -2.62 4.42 -9.27
N LYS A 60 -3.37 5.51 -9.35
CA LYS A 60 -4.06 6.10 -8.20
C LYS A 60 -5.57 5.88 -8.21
N LYS A 61 -6.26 6.31 -9.27
CA LYS A 61 -7.73 6.29 -9.30
C LYS A 61 -8.29 4.91 -9.64
N ILE A 62 -7.71 4.21 -10.61
CA ILE A 62 -8.15 2.85 -10.96
C ILE A 62 -7.91 1.92 -9.77
N LEU A 63 -6.77 2.05 -9.06
CA LEU A 63 -6.51 1.28 -7.85
C LEU A 63 -7.55 1.58 -6.75
N GLN A 64 -7.88 2.86 -6.52
CA GLN A 64 -8.90 3.23 -5.54
C GLN A 64 -10.26 2.60 -5.89
N TRP A 65 -10.65 2.62 -7.16
CA TRP A 65 -11.90 1.99 -7.62
C TRP A 65 -11.85 0.46 -7.46
N ALA A 66 -10.71 -0.16 -7.78
CA ALA A 66 -10.53 -1.60 -7.53
C ALA A 66 -10.74 -1.96 -6.06
N VAL A 67 -10.15 -1.19 -5.14
CA VAL A 67 -10.32 -1.39 -3.69
C VAL A 67 -11.80 -1.19 -3.27
N ILE A 68 -12.50 -0.18 -3.81
CA ILE A 68 -13.94 0.00 -3.55
C ILE A 68 -14.74 -1.22 -4.00
N LEU A 69 -14.44 -1.75 -5.19
CA LEU A 69 -15.13 -2.93 -5.73
C LEU A 69 -14.88 -4.20 -4.90
N LEU A 70 -13.70 -4.34 -4.26
CA LEU A 70 -13.46 -5.42 -3.30
C LEU A 70 -14.44 -5.40 -2.13
N GLY A 71 -14.88 -4.22 -1.70
CA GLY A 71 -15.86 -4.06 -0.62
C GLY A 71 -17.18 -4.80 -0.88
N PHE A 72 -17.61 -4.92 -2.15
CA PHE A 72 -18.79 -5.69 -2.53
C PHE A 72 -18.67 -7.20 -2.31
N GLY A 73 -17.50 -7.70 -2.04
CA GLY A 73 -17.28 -9.11 -1.71
C GLY A 73 -17.09 -9.37 -0.22
N MET A 74 -17.24 -8.36 0.63
CA MET A 74 -16.89 -8.44 2.05
C MET A 74 -18.07 -8.10 2.95
N ASN A 75 -18.22 -8.88 4.03
CA ASN A 75 -19.19 -8.61 5.09
C ASN A 75 -18.59 -7.64 6.12
N LEU A 76 -19.39 -6.67 6.59
CA LEU A 76 -18.96 -5.65 7.55
C LEU A 76 -18.46 -6.26 8.87
N THR A 77 -19.05 -7.37 9.31
CA THR A 77 -18.62 -8.08 10.53
C THR A 77 -17.19 -8.60 10.37
N VAL A 78 -16.86 -9.18 9.20
CA VAL A 78 -15.50 -9.66 8.90
C VAL A 78 -14.50 -8.51 8.87
N ILE A 79 -14.89 -7.34 8.33
CA ILE A 79 -14.04 -6.13 8.33
C ILE A 79 -13.77 -5.69 9.77
N GLY A 80 -14.80 -5.63 10.62
CA GLY A 80 -14.67 -5.24 12.02
C GLY A 80 -13.77 -6.21 12.80
N GLN A 81 -14.00 -7.52 12.68
CA GLN A 81 -13.18 -8.55 13.33
C GLN A 81 -11.71 -8.49 12.88
N THR A 82 -11.46 -8.38 11.57
CA THR A 82 -10.11 -8.24 11.03
C THR A 82 -9.43 -6.96 11.54
N GLY A 83 -10.16 -5.86 11.60
CA GLY A 83 -9.67 -4.60 12.13
C GLY A 83 -9.20 -4.74 13.57
N VAL A 84 -10.04 -5.29 14.45
CA VAL A 84 -9.73 -5.51 15.87
C VAL A 84 -8.56 -6.49 16.04
N GLN A 85 -8.57 -7.62 15.33
CA GLN A 85 -7.52 -8.63 15.36
C GLN A 85 -6.14 -8.07 14.98
N SER A 86 -6.10 -7.16 14.02
CA SER A 86 -4.86 -6.58 13.52
C SER A 86 -4.37 -5.36 14.30
N LEU A 87 -5.19 -4.74 15.15
CA LEU A 87 -4.84 -3.53 15.88
C LEU A 87 -3.54 -3.63 16.70
N PRO A 88 -3.29 -4.70 17.49
CA PRO A 88 -2.04 -4.82 18.25
C PRO A 88 -0.80 -4.81 17.33
N ILE A 89 -0.89 -5.50 16.18
CA ILE A 89 0.19 -5.57 15.20
C ILE A 89 0.38 -4.21 14.51
N ILE A 90 -0.73 -3.55 14.15
CA ILE A 90 -0.71 -2.21 13.55
C ILE A 90 -0.03 -1.20 14.49
N LEU A 91 -0.42 -1.17 15.77
CA LEU A 91 0.15 -0.24 16.74
C LEU A 91 1.64 -0.52 16.97
N SER A 92 2.02 -1.79 17.10
CA SER A 92 3.41 -2.19 17.26
C SER A 92 4.28 -1.81 16.06
N THR A 93 3.79 -2.06 14.84
CA THR A 93 4.52 -1.74 13.60
C THR A 93 4.63 -0.23 13.38
N ILE A 94 3.59 0.55 13.68
CA ILE A 94 3.64 2.02 13.62
C ILE A 94 4.68 2.55 14.62
N THR A 95 4.62 2.11 15.85
CA THR A 95 5.56 2.52 16.90
C THR A 95 6.99 2.17 16.51
N THR A 96 7.24 0.95 16.05
CA THR A 96 8.55 0.51 15.58
C THR A 96 9.09 1.41 14.47
N SER A 97 8.32 1.69 13.44
CA SER A 97 8.76 2.56 12.35
C SER A 97 9.15 3.94 12.82
N LEU A 98 8.32 4.56 13.67
CA LEU A 98 8.57 5.90 14.18
C LEU A 98 9.80 5.93 15.11
N LEU A 99 9.97 4.92 15.96
CA LEU A 99 11.14 4.80 16.84
C LEU A 99 12.42 4.59 16.04
N VAL A 100 12.42 3.67 15.07
CA VAL A 100 13.57 3.43 14.19
C VAL A 100 13.94 4.70 13.42
N ALA A 101 12.96 5.40 12.86
CA ALA A 101 13.20 6.66 12.17
C ALA A 101 13.78 7.73 13.09
N PHE A 102 13.29 7.85 14.31
CA PHE A 102 13.80 8.80 15.30
C PHE A 102 15.24 8.49 15.75
N ILE A 103 15.53 7.22 16.06
CA ILE A 103 16.87 6.78 16.49
C ILE A 103 17.89 6.99 15.36
N LEU A 104 17.57 6.53 14.15
CA LEU A 104 18.48 6.63 13.01
C LEU A 104 18.62 8.07 12.46
N CYS A 105 17.62 8.92 12.66
CA CYS A 105 17.74 10.35 12.40
C CYS A 105 18.94 10.94 13.13
N LYS A 106 19.05 10.65 14.42
CA LYS A 106 20.15 11.13 15.27
C LYS A 106 21.47 10.41 14.98
N ALA A 107 21.43 9.08 14.89
CA ALA A 107 22.63 8.26 14.69
C ALA A 107 23.32 8.51 13.33
N LEU A 108 22.55 8.64 12.25
CA LEU A 108 23.07 8.84 10.89
C LEU A 108 23.13 10.32 10.49
N LYS A 109 22.72 11.24 11.37
CA LYS A 109 22.62 12.68 11.09
C LYS A 109 21.84 12.97 9.79
N ILE A 110 20.67 12.32 9.65
CA ILE A 110 19.74 12.54 8.52
C ILE A 110 18.93 13.79 8.83
N PRO A 111 18.62 14.67 7.83
CA PRO A 111 17.71 15.79 8.03
C PRO A 111 16.38 15.33 8.66
N SER A 112 15.97 16.00 9.74
CA SER A 112 14.81 15.57 10.55
C SER A 112 13.53 15.49 9.75
N LYS A 113 13.32 16.35 8.76
CA LYS A 113 12.16 16.34 7.88
C LYS A 113 12.12 15.07 7.02
N ILE A 114 13.23 14.70 6.38
CA ILE A 114 13.34 13.48 5.58
C ILE A 114 13.08 12.25 6.47
N SER A 115 13.72 12.21 7.65
CA SER A 115 13.55 11.09 8.57
C SER A 115 12.10 10.97 9.05
N THR A 116 11.45 12.08 9.39
CA THR A 116 10.03 12.09 9.78
C THR A 116 9.14 11.60 8.63
N LEU A 117 9.38 12.07 7.40
CA LEU A 117 8.60 11.64 6.23
C LEU A 117 8.77 10.15 5.93
N VAL A 118 10.01 9.63 6.00
CA VAL A 118 10.27 8.19 5.80
C VAL A 118 9.65 7.37 6.92
N GLY A 119 9.79 7.79 8.18
CA GLY A 119 9.20 7.12 9.33
C GLY A 119 7.67 7.07 9.27
N VAL A 120 7.03 8.20 9.00
CA VAL A 120 5.55 8.28 8.86
C VAL A 120 5.08 7.53 7.60
N GLY A 121 5.78 7.64 6.49
CA GLY A 121 5.50 6.89 5.27
C GLY A 121 5.56 5.39 5.48
N SER A 122 6.61 4.89 6.13
CA SER A 122 6.75 3.47 6.48
C SER A 122 5.70 3.02 7.51
N SER A 123 5.33 3.89 8.44
CA SER A 123 4.41 3.52 9.54
C SER A 123 2.95 3.42 9.12
N ILE A 124 2.50 4.07 8.04
CA ILE A 124 1.07 4.17 7.72
C ILE A 124 0.77 3.59 6.32
N CYS A 125 0.84 4.44 5.29
CA CYS A 125 0.39 4.11 3.93
C CYS A 125 1.30 4.66 2.82
N GLY A 126 2.57 4.83 3.11
CA GLY A 126 3.55 5.26 2.12
C GLY A 126 3.38 6.71 1.68
N GLY A 127 3.27 6.91 0.38
CA GLY A 127 3.22 8.25 -0.22
C GLY A 127 2.07 9.12 0.24
N SER A 128 0.90 8.54 0.58
CA SER A 128 -0.25 9.33 1.07
C SER A 128 0.02 9.92 2.46
N ALA A 129 0.69 9.16 3.33
CA ALA A 129 1.08 9.64 4.66
C ALA A 129 2.16 10.73 4.54
N ILE A 130 3.12 10.57 3.64
CA ILE A 130 4.13 11.59 3.33
C ILE A 130 3.46 12.88 2.84
N ALA A 131 2.55 12.79 1.86
CA ALA A 131 1.86 13.94 1.30
C ALA A 131 1.01 14.70 2.33
N ALA A 132 0.39 13.98 3.28
CA ALA A 132 -0.38 14.60 4.36
C ALA A 132 0.52 15.24 5.44
N THR A 133 1.70 14.65 5.68
CA THR A 133 2.63 15.11 6.72
C THR A 133 3.51 16.27 6.23
N ALA A 134 3.88 16.28 4.96
CA ALA A 134 4.79 17.27 4.36
C ALA A 134 4.40 18.73 4.65
N PRO A 135 3.13 19.17 4.42
CA PRO A 135 2.73 20.53 4.75
C PRO A 135 2.69 20.81 6.26
N VAL A 136 2.51 19.76 7.09
CA VAL A 136 2.49 19.90 8.55
C VAL A 136 3.88 20.23 9.09
N ILE A 137 4.94 19.70 8.47
CA ILE A 137 6.32 19.90 8.90
C ILE A 137 7.10 20.90 7.99
N ASP A 138 6.43 21.58 7.03
CA ASP A 138 7.00 22.44 5.98
C ASP A 138 8.18 21.76 5.28
N ALA A 139 7.98 20.54 4.83
CA ALA A 139 8.96 19.84 4.02
C ALA A 139 9.01 20.42 2.61
N SER A 140 10.21 20.54 2.06
CA SER A 140 10.41 20.95 0.68
C SER A 140 9.99 19.85 -0.30
N ASP A 141 9.71 20.22 -1.55
CA ASP A 141 9.37 19.26 -2.61
C ASP A 141 10.47 18.22 -2.83
N GLU A 142 11.73 18.59 -2.63
CA GLU A 142 12.90 17.70 -2.73
C GLU A 142 12.89 16.66 -1.60
N GLU A 143 12.67 17.10 -0.35
CA GLU A 143 12.57 16.22 0.80
C GLU A 143 11.40 15.22 0.65
N VAL A 144 10.27 15.70 0.15
CA VAL A 144 9.09 14.88 -0.16
C VAL A 144 9.39 13.87 -1.26
N ALA A 145 10.00 14.30 -2.37
CA ALA A 145 10.35 13.43 -3.48
C ALA A 145 11.34 12.35 -3.06
N GLN A 146 12.33 12.68 -2.24
CA GLN A 146 13.31 11.75 -1.71
C GLN A 146 12.66 10.71 -0.79
N ALA A 147 11.84 11.13 0.16
CA ALA A 147 11.14 10.22 1.06
C ALA A 147 10.18 9.28 0.30
N ILE A 148 9.42 9.81 -0.66
CA ILE A 148 8.54 9.01 -1.53
C ILE A 148 9.35 7.96 -2.29
N SER A 149 10.49 8.34 -2.87
CA SER A 149 11.34 7.42 -3.64
C SER A 149 11.85 6.24 -2.79
N VAL A 150 12.28 6.52 -1.56
CA VAL A 150 12.73 5.50 -0.61
C VAL A 150 11.59 4.52 -0.28
N ILE A 151 10.41 5.03 0.04
CA ILE A 151 9.25 4.20 0.39
C ILE A 151 8.81 3.35 -0.80
N PHE A 152 8.73 3.92 -2.01
CA PHE A 152 8.36 3.16 -3.20
C PHE A 152 9.37 2.07 -3.54
N PHE A 153 10.65 2.30 -3.33
CA PHE A 153 11.68 1.30 -3.56
C PHE A 153 11.44 0.03 -2.73
N TYR A 154 11.26 0.18 -1.40
CA TYR A 154 11.02 -0.98 -0.54
C TYR A 154 9.64 -1.59 -0.72
N ASN A 155 8.65 -0.82 -1.14
CA ASN A 155 7.33 -1.34 -1.47
C ASN A 155 7.35 -2.26 -2.69
N VAL A 156 8.10 -1.90 -3.73
CA VAL A 156 8.27 -2.77 -4.91
C VAL A 156 9.01 -4.05 -4.52
N ILE A 157 10.09 -3.94 -3.74
CA ILE A 157 10.80 -5.14 -3.22
C ILE A 157 9.84 -6.02 -2.40
N ALA A 158 9.06 -5.44 -1.49
CA ALA A 158 8.11 -6.18 -0.68
C ALA A 158 7.04 -6.90 -1.53
N ALA A 159 6.51 -6.23 -2.55
CA ALA A 159 5.51 -6.81 -3.44
C ALA A 159 6.05 -8.04 -4.21
N LEU A 160 7.33 -8.02 -4.56
CA LEU A 160 8.00 -9.10 -5.29
C LEU A 160 8.48 -10.23 -4.36
N VAL A 161 9.09 -9.85 -3.23
CA VAL A 161 9.85 -10.78 -2.37
C VAL A 161 8.96 -11.47 -1.34
N PHE A 162 8.01 -10.76 -0.73
CA PHE A 162 7.20 -11.35 0.35
C PHE A 162 6.38 -12.56 -0.05
N PRO A 163 5.70 -12.60 -1.21
CA PRO A 163 5.00 -13.81 -1.62
C PRO A 163 5.92 -15.01 -1.80
N LEU A 164 7.15 -14.78 -2.32
CA LEU A 164 8.13 -15.83 -2.53
C LEU A 164 8.75 -16.34 -1.22
N MET A 165 8.89 -15.45 -0.23
CA MET A 165 9.42 -15.80 1.09
C MET A 165 8.36 -16.33 2.05
N GLY A 166 7.08 -16.20 1.73
CA GLY A 166 6.01 -16.50 2.65
C GLY A 166 6.03 -17.93 3.20
N THR A 167 6.30 -18.90 2.34
CA THR A 167 6.45 -20.30 2.75
C THR A 167 7.66 -20.53 3.65
N LEU A 168 8.78 -19.87 3.38
CA LEU A 168 9.99 -19.93 4.21
C LEU A 168 9.77 -19.28 5.58
N LEU A 169 8.84 -18.33 5.67
CA LEU A 169 8.48 -17.64 6.91
C LEU A 169 7.39 -18.39 7.71
N GLY A 170 6.96 -19.56 7.26
CA GLY A 170 6.01 -20.41 7.96
C GLY A 170 4.54 -20.06 7.73
N PHE A 171 4.20 -19.24 6.74
CA PHE A 171 2.81 -18.93 6.42
C PHE A 171 2.10 -20.14 5.78
N SER A 172 0.85 -20.39 6.23
CA SER A 172 0.00 -21.44 5.69
C SER A 172 -0.32 -21.20 4.21
N THR A 173 -0.18 -22.25 3.42
CA THR A 173 -0.53 -22.26 1.99
C THR A 173 -2.01 -22.60 1.74
N THR A 174 -2.73 -23.03 2.77
CA THR A 174 -4.16 -23.40 2.72
C THR A 174 -5.07 -22.31 3.28
N SER A 175 -4.50 -21.28 3.91
CA SER A 175 -5.23 -20.12 4.46
C SER A 175 -4.49 -18.81 4.15
N GLY A 176 -5.23 -17.84 3.66
CA GLY A 176 -4.72 -16.49 3.37
C GLY A 176 -4.65 -15.54 4.57
N GLU A 177 -5.14 -15.96 5.76
CA GLU A 177 -5.30 -15.06 6.90
C GLU A 177 -4.00 -14.47 7.41
N ALA A 178 -3.06 -15.32 7.81
CA ALA A 178 -1.81 -14.89 8.42
C ALA A 178 -0.96 -14.07 7.43
N PHE A 179 -0.79 -14.54 6.20
CA PHE A 179 -0.07 -13.78 5.17
C PHE A 179 -0.78 -12.47 4.82
N GLY A 180 -2.12 -12.44 4.81
CA GLY A 180 -2.91 -11.23 4.61
C GLY A 180 -2.66 -10.17 5.70
N ILE A 181 -2.65 -10.57 6.97
CA ILE A 181 -2.32 -9.68 8.09
C ILE A 181 -0.88 -9.19 7.97
N PHE A 182 0.07 -10.08 7.65
CA PHE A 182 1.47 -9.70 7.43
C PHE A 182 1.62 -8.70 6.29
N ALA A 183 1.08 -8.99 5.12
CA ALA A 183 1.16 -8.08 3.98
C ALA A 183 0.52 -6.72 4.28
N GLY A 184 -0.65 -6.68 4.94
CA GLY A 184 -1.34 -5.46 5.33
C GLY A 184 -0.57 -4.60 6.34
N THR A 185 0.23 -5.24 7.22
CA THR A 185 1.00 -4.56 8.28
C THR A 185 2.46 -4.29 7.92
N ALA A 186 3.11 -5.15 7.15
CA ALA A 186 4.53 -5.04 6.82
C ALA A 186 4.80 -4.26 5.52
N VAL A 187 3.88 -4.28 4.57
CA VAL A 187 4.00 -3.50 3.32
C VAL A 187 3.37 -2.11 3.50
N ASN A 188 4.04 -1.06 3.04
CA ASN A 188 3.63 0.30 3.36
C ASN A 188 2.57 0.88 2.43
N ASP A 189 2.63 0.62 1.14
CA ASP A 189 1.70 1.17 0.16
C ASP A 189 0.58 0.18 -0.20
N THR A 190 -0.63 0.69 -0.40
CA THR A 190 -1.81 -0.14 -0.74
C THR A 190 -1.62 -0.91 -2.05
N SER A 191 -0.95 -0.31 -3.05
CA SER A 191 -0.69 -0.99 -4.33
C SER A 191 0.18 -2.22 -4.15
N SER A 192 1.24 -2.11 -3.37
CA SER A 192 2.16 -3.21 -3.08
C SER A 192 1.56 -4.27 -2.17
N VAL A 193 0.70 -3.87 -1.22
CA VAL A 193 -0.11 -4.79 -0.41
C VAL A 193 -1.02 -5.64 -1.31
N THR A 194 -1.77 -4.99 -2.20
CA THR A 194 -2.67 -5.70 -3.11
C THR A 194 -1.91 -6.61 -4.07
N ALA A 195 -0.74 -6.18 -4.56
CA ALA A 195 0.12 -7.00 -5.40
C ALA A 195 0.63 -8.25 -4.67
N ALA A 196 1.21 -8.09 -3.47
CA ALA A 196 1.71 -9.20 -2.68
C ALA A 196 0.61 -10.20 -2.30
N ALA A 197 -0.52 -9.70 -1.80
CA ALA A 197 -1.62 -10.53 -1.35
C ALA A 197 -2.32 -11.26 -2.52
N SER A 198 -2.56 -10.57 -3.63
CA SER A 198 -3.15 -11.19 -4.83
C SER A 198 -2.20 -12.22 -5.47
N THR A 199 -0.89 -12.00 -5.38
CA THR A 199 0.10 -12.98 -5.83
C THR A 199 0.06 -14.23 -4.95
N TRP A 200 0.00 -14.08 -3.63
CA TRP A 200 -0.16 -15.21 -2.71
C TRP A 200 -1.43 -16.01 -2.98
N ASP A 201 -2.57 -15.33 -3.16
CA ASP A 201 -3.83 -15.98 -3.56
C ASP A 201 -3.70 -16.75 -4.87
N SER A 202 -2.99 -16.19 -5.86
CA SER A 202 -2.76 -16.84 -7.15
C SER A 202 -1.84 -18.05 -7.03
N MET A 203 -0.79 -17.99 -6.20
CA MET A 203 0.15 -19.09 -5.98
C MET A 203 -0.51 -20.31 -5.38
N TRP A 204 -1.44 -20.11 -4.44
CA TRP A 204 -2.01 -21.18 -3.63
C TRP A 204 -3.50 -21.45 -3.91
N GLY A 205 -4.08 -20.77 -4.90
CA GLY A 205 -5.48 -20.99 -5.29
C GLY A 205 -6.49 -20.56 -4.23
N LEU A 206 -6.16 -19.56 -3.39
CA LEU A 206 -6.97 -19.11 -2.27
C LEU A 206 -8.12 -18.14 -2.67
N GLY A 207 -8.31 -17.92 -3.97
CA GLY A 207 -9.36 -17.05 -4.49
C GLY A 207 -9.04 -15.57 -4.22
N SER A 208 -9.54 -15.00 -3.15
CA SER A 208 -9.24 -13.63 -2.72
C SER A 208 -9.09 -13.49 -1.20
N GLN A 209 -8.91 -14.60 -0.49
CA GLN A 209 -8.86 -14.60 0.98
C GLN A 209 -7.74 -13.69 1.51
N THR A 210 -6.54 -13.84 0.97
CA THR A 210 -5.38 -13.03 1.36
C THR A 210 -5.56 -11.58 1.00
N LEU A 211 -6.05 -11.31 -0.21
CA LEU A 211 -6.28 -9.95 -0.70
C LEU A 211 -7.31 -9.21 0.14
N ASP A 212 -8.44 -9.84 0.43
CA ASP A 212 -9.52 -9.26 1.24
C ASP A 212 -9.02 -8.93 2.66
N LYS A 213 -8.28 -9.86 3.28
CA LYS A 213 -7.69 -9.67 4.61
C LYS A 213 -6.64 -8.55 4.61
N ALA A 214 -5.68 -8.60 3.69
CA ALA A 214 -4.59 -7.63 3.60
C ALA A 214 -5.09 -6.20 3.35
N VAL A 215 -6.08 -6.03 2.45
CA VAL A 215 -6.68 -4.73 2.17
C VAL A 215 -7.40 -4.19 3.40
N THR A 216 -8.18 -5.01 4.10
CA THR A 216 -8.88 -4.59 5.31
C THR A 216 -7.92 -4.12 6.39
N VAL A 217 -6.87 -4.90 6.68
CA VAL A 217 -5.80 -4.54 7.63
C VAL A 217 -5.13 -3.22 7.20
N LYS A 218 -4.81 -3.10 5.91
CA LYS A 218 -4.17 -1.89 5.37
C LYS A 218 -5.05 -0.65 5.49
N LEU A 219 -6.34 -0.76 5.19
CA LEU A 219 -7.27 0.36 5.31
C LEU A 219 -7.44 0.78 6.78
N THR A 220 -7.53 -0.17 7.71
CA THR A 220 -7.53 0.10 9.15
C THR A 220 -6.28 0.86 9.58
N ARG A 221 -5.08 0.41 9.13
CA ARG A 221 -3.81 1.10 9.41
C ARG A 221 -3.79 2.51 8.82
N THR A 222 -4.37 2.73 7.66
CA THR A 222 -4.40 4.03 6.99
C THR A 222 -5.14 5.09 7.81
N LEU A 223 -6.11 4.71 8.63
CA LEU A 223 -6.81 5.64 9.52
C LEU A 223 -5.89 6.28 10.57
N ALA A 224 -4.75 5.65 10.88
CA ALA A 224 -3.75 6.21 11.78
C ALA A 224 -3.10 7.52 11.26
N ILE A 225 -3.29 7.87 9.99
CA ILE A 225 -2.83 9.16 9.43
C ILE A 225 -3.44 10.34 10.20
N ILE A 226 -4.68 10.21 10.66
CA ILE A 226 -5.41 11.28 11.36
C ILE A 226 -4.76 11.62 12.70
N PRO A 227 -4.62 10.69 13.65
CA PRO A 227 -3.99 11.00 14.94
C PRO A 227 -2.51 11.37 14.79
N ILE A 228 -1.76 10.76 13.88
CA ILE A 228 -0.33 11.04 13.71
C ILE A 228 -0.11 12.45 13.17
N THR A 229 -0.84 12.85 12.12
CA THR A 229 -0.72 14.22 11.59
C THR A 229 -1.18 15.28 12.59
N LEU A 230 -2.20 14.97 13.39
CA LEU A 230 -2.67 15.85 14.46
C LEU A 230 -1.60 16.04 15.55
N VAL A 231 -0.97 14.95 16.02
CA VAL A 231 0.11 15.02 17.01
C VAL A 231 1.30 15.81 16.47
N LEU A 232 1.71 15.58 15.22
CA LEU A 232 2.80 16.34 14.60
C LEU A 232 2.46 17.83 14.49
N ALA A 233 1.22 18.18 14.13
CA ALA A 233 0.75 19.56 14.08
C ALA A 233 0.80 20.24 15.46
N LEU A 234 0.35 19.52 16.51
CA LEU A 234 0.39 20.03 17.89
C LEU A 234 1.82 20.22 18.42
N VAL A 235 2.71 19.26 18.17
CA VAL A 235 4.13 19.35 18.57
C VAL A 235 4.78 20.56 17.88
N ARG A 236 4.47 20.80 16.64
CA ARG A 236 5.03 21.93 15.89
C ARG A 236 4.46 23.26 16.37
N SER A 237 3.15 23.36 16.57
CA SER A 237 2.50 24.57 17.10
C SER A 237 3.13 25.02 18.42
N LYS A 238 3.51 24.08 19.30
CA LYS A 238 4.23 24.39 20.55
C LYS A 238 5.65 24.91 20.33
N LYS A 239 6.31 24.52 19.24
CA LYS A 239 7.68 25.00 18.91
C LYS A 239 7.68 26.35 18.20
N SER A 240 6.61 26.70 17.50
CA SER A 240 6.43 27.95 16.75
C SER A 240 5.46 28.87 17.48
N ALA A 241 5.69 29.14 18.77
CA ALA A 241 4.89 30.08 19.55
C ALA A 241 5.03 31.51 18.95
N GLY A 242 4.28 31.82 17.89
CA GLY A 242 4.30 33.13 17.24
C GLY A 242 3.82 33.17 15.79
N GLU A 243 3.84 32.05 15.05
CA GLU A 243 3.35 32.04 13.68
C GLU A 243 2.09 31.15 13.56
N ALA A 244 1.01 31.75 13.05
CA ALA A 244 -0.26 31.08 12.83
C ALA A 244 -0.09 29.88 11.87
N GLY A 245 0.02 28.68 12.43
CA GLY A 245 0.15 27.45 11.67
C GLY A 245 -1.05 27.24 10.74
N LYS A 246 -0.80 26.89 9.48
CA LYS A 246 -1.85 26.50 8.52
C LYS A 246 -2.71 25.38 9.13
N LYS A 247 -4.00 25.64 9.32
CA LYS A 247 -4.96 24.63 9.82
C LYS A 247 -5.01 23.48 8.83
N VAL A 248 -4.54 22.32 9.24
CA VAL A 248 -4.68 21.09 8.45
C VAL A 248 -6.15 20.69 8.45
N SER A 249 -6.80 20.74 7.31
CA SER A 249 -8.20 20.32 7.18
C SER A 249 -8.27 18.79 7.26
N LEU A 250 -8.92 18.26 8.29
CA LEU A 250 -9.20 16.82 8.45
C LEU A 250 -9.86 16.23 7.19
N LYS A 251 -10.69 17.01 6.51
CA LYS A 251 -11.37 16.61 5.27
C LYS A 251 -10.39 16.37 4.10
N SER A 252 -9.24 17.06 4.06
CA SER A 252 -8.23 16.87 3.02
C SER A 252 -7.32 15.66 3.28
N VAL A 253 -7.26 15.20 4.52
CA VAL A 253 -6.41 14.08 4.96
C VAL A 253 -7.16 12.74 4.89
N PHE A 254 -8.49 12.75 5.01
CA PHE A 254 -9.29 11.53 5.02
C PHE A 254 -9.40 10.90 3.62
N PRO A 255 -8.97 9.63 3.44
CA PRO A 255 -9.03 8.97 2.15
C PRO A 255 -10.44 8.49 1.83
N MET A 256 -11.22 9.27 1.06
CA MET A 256 -12.63 9.01 0.77
C MET A 256 -12.93 7.62 0.20
N PHE A 257 -11.97 6.99 -0.49
CA PHE A 257 -12.16 5.64 -1.03
C PHE A 257 -12.35 4.58 0.07
N ILE A 258 -11.85 4.82 1.30
CA ILE A 258 -12.09 3.94 2.45
C ILE A 258 -13.58 3.98 2.83
N LEU A 259 -14.17 5.18 2.86
CA LEU A 259 -15.60 5.32 3.12
C LEU A 259 -16.44 4.57 2.08
N TYR A 260 -16.09 4.69 0.79
CA TYR A 260 -16.79 3.97 -0.28
C TYR A 260 -16.58 2.45 -0.19
N PHE A 261 -15.40 1.98 0.21
CA PHE A 261 -15.15 0.56 0.49
C PHE A 261 -16.09 0.04 1.61
N VAL A 262 -16.18 0.78 2.72
CA VAL A 262 -17.09 0.43 3.84
C VAL A 262 -18.55 0.45 3.38
N LEU A 263 -18.97 1.47 2.63
CA LEU A 263 -20.33 1.53 2.08
C LEU A 263 -20.65 0.36 1.16
N ALA A 264 -19.72 -0.05 0.28
CA ALA A 264 -19.87 -1.22 -0.56
C ALA A 264 -20.04 -2.50 0.29
N SER A 265 -19.28 -2.62 1.39
CA SER A 265 -19.40 -3.74 2.34
C SER A 265 -20.72 -3.73 3.12
N VAL A 266 -21.24 -2.54 3.46
CA VAL A 266 -22.59 -2.39 4.05
C VAL A 266 -23.66 -2.90 3.08
N ILE A 267 -23.58 -2.49 1.80
CA ILE A 267 -24.52 -2.96 0.75
C ILE A 267 -24.49 -4.50 0.67
N THR A 268 -23.31 -5.10 0.63
CA THR A 268 -23.17 -6.56 0.60
C THR A 268 -23.77 -7.21 1.86
N THR A 269 -23.48 -6.67 3.03
CA THR A 269 -23.98 -7.19 4.31
C THR A 269 -25.51 -7.15 4.37
N VAL A 270 -26.11 -6.03 3.96
CA VAL A 270 -27.56 -5.90 3.91
C VAL A 270 -28.17 -6.82 2.86
N ALA A 271 -27.59 -6.91 1.66
CA ALA A 271 -28.05 -7.83 0.63
C ALA A 271 -28.05 -9.30 1.10
N GLN A 272 -26.96 -9.74 1.76
CA GLN A 272 -26.85 -11.07 2.32
C GLN A 272 -27.87 -11.31 3.45
N SER A 273 -28.15 -10.32 4.31
CA SER A 273 -29.18 -10.45 5.34
C SER A 273 -30.60 -10.54 4.76
N LEU A 274 -30.81 -10.06 3.54
CA LEU A 274 -32.05 -10.20 2.77
C LEU A 274 -32.12 -11.48 1.93
N GLY A 275 -31.13 -12.40 2.08
CA GLY A 275 -31.09 -13.69 1.38
C GLY A 275 -30.46 -13.66 -0.01
N VAL A 276 -29.81 -12.55 -0.40
CA VAL A 276 -29.07 -12.47 -1.67
C VAL A 276 -27.78 -13.26 -1.54
N ASP A 277 -27.53 -14.17 -2.50
CA ASP A 277 -26.30 -14.98 -2.51
C ASP A 277 -25.06 -14.09 -2.79
N ALA A 278 -23.96 -14.38 -2.08
CA ALA A 278 -22.71 -13.68 -2.22
C ALA A 278 -22.12 -13.76 -3.66
N SER A 279 -22.49 -14.80 -4.41
CA SER A 279 -22.03 -15.01 -5.80
C SER A 279 -22.47 -13.90 -6.75
N VAL A 280 -23.55 -13.16 -6.45
CA VAL A 280 -24.03 -12.01 -7.22
C VAL A 280 -22.95 -10.93 -7.33
N PHE A 281 -22.08 -10.80 -6.32
CA PHE A 281 -20.99 -9.82 -6.29
C PHE A 281 -19.67 -10.35 -6.91
N SER A 282 -19.61 -11.64 -7.31
CA SER A 282 -18.42 -12.24 -7.90
C SER A 282 -17.88 -11.51 -9.13
N PRO A 283 -18.71 -11.04 -10.10
CA PRO A 283 -18.21 -10.28 -11.23
C PRO A 283 -17.50 -8.97 -10.85
N LEU A 284 -17.95 -8.31 -9.77
CA LEU A 284 -17.32 -7.08 -9.26
C LEU A 284 -15.95 -7.38 -8.65
N LYS A 285 -15.81 -8.51 -7.94
CA LYS A 285 -14.52 -8.97 -7.41
C LYS A 285 -13.53 -9.29 -8.54
N GLU A 286 -13.96 -10.00 -9.58
CA GLU A 286 -13.10 -10.32 -10.73
C GLU A 286 -12.67 -9.06 -11.48
N LEU A 287 -13.58 -8.11 -11.67
CA LEU A 287 -13.27 -6.79 -12.24
C LEU A 287 -12.24 -6.06 -11.37
N SER A 288 -12.40 -6.09 -10.05
CA SER A 288 -11.45 -5.50 -9.10
C SER A 288 -10.05 -6.09 -9.28
N LYS A 289 -9.92 -7.44 -9.34
CA LYS A 289 -8.63 -8.11 -9.55
C LYS A 289 -7.95 -7.68 -10.84
N PHE A 290 -8.70 -7.59 -11.95
CA PHE A 290 -8.16 -7.10 -13.21
C PHE A 290 -7.72 -5.62 -13.11
N MET A 291 -8.53 -4.78 -12.45
CA MET A 291 -8.17 -3.37 -12.22
C MET A 291 -6.92 -3.21 -11.34
N ILE A 292 -6.67 -4.14 -10.40
CA ILE A 292 -5.42 -4.19 -9.64
C ILE A 292 -4.25 -4.46 -10.59
N ILE A 293 -4.34 -5.46 -11.48
CA ILE A 293 -3.29 -5.76 -12.46
C ILE A 293 -3.02 -4.54 -13.36
N LEU A 294 -4.08 -3.85 -13.79
CA LEU A 294 -3.98 -2.62 -14.58
C LEU A 294 -3.27 -1.50 -13.82
N ALA A 295 -3.59 -1.33 -12.52
CA ALA A 295 -2.92 -0.36 -11.66
C ALA A 295 -1.45 -0.72 -11.44
N MET A 296 -1.12 -2.02 -11.34
CA MET A 296 0.26 -2.50 -11.18
C MET A 296 1.11 -2.22 -12.42
N ALA A 297 0.56 -2.30 -13.64
CA ALA A 297 1.25 -1.84 -14.85
C ALA A 297 1.68 -0.37 -14.73
N ALA A 298 0.78 0.48 -14.25
CA ALA A 298 1.05 1.89 -14.06
C ALA A 298 2.10 2.14 -12.95
N VAL A 299 2.06 1.37 -11.86
CA VAL A 299 3.08 1.41 -10.80
C VAL A 299 4.44 1.03 -11.37
N GLY A 300 4.53 -0.06 -12.13
CA GLY A 300 5.75 -0.48 -12.80
C GLY A 300 6.30 0.60 -13.73
N LEU A 301 5.46 1.17 -14.59
CA LEU A 301 5.83 2.31 -15.46
C LEU A 301 6.36 3.52 -14.69
N ASN A 302 5.84 3.80 -13.50
CA ASN A 302 6.29 4.89 -12.65
C ASN A 302 7.59 4.59 -11.89
N THR A 303 8.00 3.33 -11.82
CA THR A 303 9.17 2.88 -11.08
C THR A 303 10.39 2.85 -11.97
N ASN A 304 11.40 3.67 -11.64
CA ASN A 304 12.72 3.61 -12.26
C ASN A 304 13.73 3.09 -11.25
N PRO A 305 14.11 1.79 -11.32
CA PRO A 305 14.98 1.17 -10.32
C PRO A 305 16.38 1.82 -10.25
N VAL A 306 16.90 2.26 -11.37
CA VAL A 306 18.22 2.92 -11.44
C VAL A 306 18.19 4.28 -10.72
N LYS A 307 17.14 5.05 -10.94
CA LYS A 307 16.96 6.35 -10.27
C LYS A 307 16.75 6.18 -8.76
N LEU A 308 15.99 5.17 -8.35
CA LEU A 308 15.74 4.86 -6.94
C LEU A 308 17.02 4.54 -6.18
N ILE A 309 17.90 3.70 -6.76
CA ILE A 309 19.19 3.32 -6.15
C ILE A 309 20.12 4.55 -6.05
N LYS A 310 20.08 5.46 -7.03
CA LYS A 310 20.92 6.67 -7.06
C LYS A 310 20.49 7.78 -6.09
N THR A 311 19.30 7.70 -5.51
CA THR A 311 18.70 8.79 -4.69
C THR A 311 19.37 9.01 -3.32
N GLY A 312 20.31 8.17 -2.90
CA GLY A 312 21.21 8.47 -1.78
C GLY A 312 21.19 7.47 -0.62
N GLY A 313 22.40 7.19 -0.09
CA GLY A 313 22.66 6.09 0.83
C GLY A 313 21.95 6.15 2.19
N LYS A 314 22.02 7.30 2.91
CA LYS A 314 21.48 7.39 4.29
C LYS A 314 19.95 7.30 4.37
N PRO A 315 19.13 8.02 3.56
CA PRO A 315 17.69 7.85 3.55
C PRO A 315 17.26 6.46 3.09
N LEU A 316 17.99 5.84 2.17
CA LEU A 316 17.72 4.48 1.73
C LEU A 316 17.98 3.48 2.87
N LEU A 317 19.10 3.62 3.59
CA LEU A 317 19.39 2.80 4.77
C LEU A 317 18.32 2.97 5.86
N LEU A 318 17.87 4.21 6.09
CA LEU A 318 16.76 4.49 7.01
C LEU A 318 15.47 3.74 6.61
N GLY A 319 15.09 3.83 5.33
CA GLY A 319 13.94 3.13 4.80
C GLY A 319 14.06 1.60 4.93
N PHE A 320 15.26 1.05 4.68
CA PHE A 320 15.56 -0.36 4.90
C PHE A 320 15.35 -0.79 6.34
N CYS A 321 15.91 -0.04 7.29
CA CYS A 321 15.78 -0.35 8.72
C CYS A 321 14.32 -0.24 9.19
N CYS A 322 13.57 0.77 8.71
CA CYS A 322 12.15 0.86 9.01
C CYS A 322 11.38 -0.34 8.44
N TRP A 323 11.61 -0.68 7.17
CA TRP A 323 10.95 -1.79 6.49
C TRP A 323 11.27 -3.14 7.14
N LEU A 324 12.55 -3.40 7.44
CA LEU A 324 12.97 -4.61 8.13
C LEU A 324 12.38 -4.68 9.56
N GLY A 325 12.47 -3.59 10.32
CA GLY A 325 11.93 -3.51 11.67
C GLY A 325 10.43 -3.77 11.72
N ILE A 326 9.65 -3.18 10.80
CA ILE A 326 8.22 -3.42 10.68
C ILE A 326 7.94 -4.89 10.35
N SER A 327 8.69 -5.47 9.41
CA SER A 327 8.51 -6.85 8.96
C SER A 327 8.81 -7.83 10.11
N CYS A 328 9.92 -7.64 10.83
CA CYS A 328 10.27 -8.46 11.99
C CYS A 328 9.22 -8.35 13.11
N VAL A 329 8.77 -7.13 13.43
CA VAL A 329 7.77 -6.93 14.48
C VAL A 329 6.39 -7.48 14.05
N ALA A 330 6.02 -7.36 12.78
CA ALA A 330 4.79 -7.95 12.27
C ALA A 330 4.80 -9.49 12.40
N LEU A 331 5.92 -10.14 12.08
CA LEU A 331 6.10 -11.59 12.25
C LEU A 331 6.07 -11.99 13.74
N ALA A 332 6.87 -11.30 14.58
CA ALA A 332 6.94 -11.57 16.01
C ALA A 332 5.57 -11.44 16.69
N MET A 333 4.83 -10.37 16.37
CA MET A 333 3.49 -10.16 16.93
C MET A 333 2.49 -11.21 16.46
N GLN A 334 2.57 -11.67 15.21
CA GLN A 334 1.70 -12.74 14.71
C GLN A 334 2.01 -14.07 15.39
N HIS A 335 3.28 -14.35 15.65
CA HIS A 335 3.69 -15.55 16.42
C HIS A 335 3.18 -15.48 17.86
N VAL A 336 3.36 -14.33 18.54
CA VAL A 336 2.85 -14.11 19.92
C VAL A 336 1.32 -14.24 19.99
N LEU A 337 0.60 -13.82 18.94
CA LEU A 337 -0.85 -13.90 18.88
C LEU A 337 -1.36 -15.26 18.36
N GLY A 338 -0.47 -16.23 18.08
CA GLY A 338 -0.83 -17.54 17.58
C GLY A 338 -1.44 -17.54 16.17
N LEU A 339 -1.13 -16.54 15.36
CA LEU A 339 -1.61 -16.45 13.97
C LEU A 339 -0.68 -17.18 12.99
N ILE A 340 0.55 -17.43 13.38
CA ILE A 340 1.56 -18.24 12.68
C ILE A 340 2.05 -19.29 13.65
N ALA A 341 2.21 -20.53 13.15
CA ALA A 341 2.69 -21.66 13.94
C ALA A 341 4.18 -21.54 14.28
#